data_396228d5acefc0256b9e4a10f8e187ff
#
_entry.id   396228d5acefc0256b9e4a10f8e187ff
#
_cell.length_a   1.000
_cell.length_b   1.000
_cell.length_c   1.000
_cell.angle_alpha   90.00
_cell.angle_beta   90.00
_cell.angle_gamma   90.00
#
_symmetry.space_group_name_H-M   'P 1'
#
loop_
_entity.id
_entity.type
_entity.pdbx_description
1 polymer ?
#
loop_
_entity_poly.entity_id
_entity_poly.type
_entity_poly.pdbx_seq_one_letter_code
_entity_poly.pdbx_strand_id
1 'polypeptide(L)'
;IPDVVDDGYVYSRLFYDAWYNYRFNEPTGFNNSQDFSRAWLDTFRQRKLAGNKLETTVEPDGKYVYYGNTDYYDALYKDTVIAQTHNISVSGSNGKISHYLSGRLYDYNGLFNFTPDTYRTMNLRSKVSSQVFKWLKISNNFDYTHDHYRQPMGYSKEGGGVLWRSLNDQGHPSSPIFNPDGTLTKSGAYAIGGLVTGNNWLD
;
A
#
# COMPACT_ATOMS: atom_id res chain seq x y z
N ILE A 1 -7.43 -1.67 9.24
CA ILE A 1 -7.82 -2.00 7.85
C ILE A 1 -9.35 -2.01 7.85
N PRO A 2 -10.03 -1.40 6.86
CA PRO A 2 -11.48 -1.44 6.80
C PRO A 2 -11.96 -2.88 6.54
N ASP A 3 -13.08 -3.23 7.11
CA ASP A 3 -13.79 -4.48 6.82
C ASP A 3 -14.38 -4.38 5.40
N VAL A 4 -13.95 -5.25 4.51
CA VAL A 4 -14.31 -5.23 3.09
C VAL A 4 -14.96 -6.56 2.70
N VAL A 5 -15.71 -6.56 1.59
CA VAL A 5 -16.26 -7.80 1.03
C VAL A 5 -15.13 -8.54 0.31
N ASP A 6 -14.57 -9.53 0.96
CA ASP A 6 -13.48 -10.41 0.47
C ASP A 6 -14.00 -11.70 -0.19
N ASP A 7 -15.26 -12.04 0.03
CA ASP A 7 -15.92 -13.17 -0.64
C ASP A 7 -16.20 -12.83 -2.11
N GLY A 8 -15.41 -13.43 -3.00
CA GLY A 8 -15.49 -13.17 -4.44
C GLY A 8 -16.84 -13.43 -5.07
N TYR A 9 -17.57 -14.45 -4.61
CA TYR A 9 -18.92 -14.72 -5.12
C TYR A 9 -19.93 -13.66 -4.65
N VAL A 10 -19.89 -13.29 -3.36
CA VAL A 10 -20.80 -12.26 -2.81
C VAL A 10 -20.56 -10.94 -3.50
N TYR A 11 -19.29 -10.52 -3.62
CA TYR A 11 -18.91 -9.31 -4.33
C TYR A 11 -19.42 -9.31 -5.78
N SER A 12 -19.14 -10.39 -6.52
CA SER A 12 -19.49 -10.51 -7.94
C SER A 12 -21.00 -10.51 -8.17
N ARG A 13 -21.75 -11.13 -7.27
CA ARG A 13 -23.21 -11.12 -7.30
C ARG A 13 -23.75 -9.70 -7.05
N LEU A 14 -23.29 -9.03 -6.01
CA LEU A 14 -23.70 -7.65 -5.72
C LEU A 14 -23.40 -6.71 -6.88
N PHE A 15 -22.23 -6.86 -7.49
CA PHE A 15 -21.83 -6.09 -8.66
C PHE A 15 -22.75 -6.38 -9.86
N TYR A 16 -23.04 -7.66 -10.14
CA TYR A 16 -23.94 -8.06 -11.20
C TYR A 16 -25.34 -7.50 -10.99
N ASP A 17 -25.92 -7.66 -9.80
CA ASP A 17 -27.25 -7.19 -9.48
C ASP A 17 -27.36 -5.66 -9.61
N ALA A 18 -26.38 -4.92 -9.11
CA ALA A 18 -26.32 -3.47 -9.23
C ALA A 18 -26.23 -3.01 -10.70
N TRP A 19 -25.36 -3.66 -11.48
CA TRP A 19 -25.19 -3.35 -12.90
C TRP A 19 -26.46 -3.67 -13.69
N TYR A 20 -27.02 -4.88 -13.52
CA TYR A 20 -28.19 -5.31 -14.24
C TYR A 20 -29.43 -4.44 -13.95
N ASN A 21 -29.62 -4.05 -12.70
CA ASN A 21 -30.72 -3.16 -12.31
C ASN A 21 -30.59 -1.75 -12.90
N TYR A 22 -29.37 -1.30 -13.19
CA TYR A 22 -29.13 0.01 -13.79
C TYR A 22 -29.10 -0.02 -15.33
N ARG A 23 -28.51 -1.06 -15.93
CA ARG A 23 -28.26 -1.12 -17.38
C ARG A 23 -29.18 -2.06 -18.13
N PHE A 24 -29.88 -2.96 -17.45
CA PHE A 24 -30.73 -4.02 -18.02
C PHE A 24 -30.01 -4.96 -19.00
N ASN A 25 -28.68 -5.13 -18.81
CA ASN A 25 -27.85 -6.07 -19.54
C ASN A 25 -26.78 -6.65 -18.60
N GLU A 26 -26.13 -7.71 -19.01
CA GLU A 26 -25.06 -8.35 -18.24
C GLU A 26 -23.76 -7.51 -18.30
N PRO A 27 -22.97 -7.45 -17.21
CA PRO A 27 -21.70 -6.70 -17.15
C PRO A 27 -20.54 -7.46 -17.82
N THR A 28 -20.78 -8.05 -18.97
CA THR A 28 -19.77 -8.77 -19.75
C THR A 28 -18.74 -7.80 -20.31
N GLY A 29 -17.44 -8.15 -20.22
CA GLY A 29 -16.34 -7.35 -20.72
C GLY A 29 -16.05 -6.08 -19.93
N PHE A 30 -16.72 -5.86 -18.78
CA PHE A 30 -16.51 -4.66 -17.97
C PHE A 30 -15.06 -4.50 -17.49
N ASN A 31 -14.40 -5.59 -17.14
CA ASN A 31 -13.08 -5.56 -16.55
C ASN A 31 -12.08 -6.45 -17.30
N ASN A 32 -12.14 -6.65 -18.55
CA ASN A 32 -11.16 -7.44 -19.34
C ASN A 32 -10.43 -8.64 -18.66
N SER A 33 -10.54 -8.80 -17.34
CA SER A 33 -9.95 -9.87 -16.53
C SER A 33 -10.94 -10.92 -16.10
N GLN A 34 -12.24 -10.59 -16.11
CA GLN A 34 -13.31 -11.44 -15.65
C GLN A 34 -14.59 -11.17 -16.44
N ASP A 35 -15.25 -12.22 -16.90
CA ASP A 35 -16.57 -12.14 -17.51
C ASP A 35 -17.62 -12.30 -16.40
N PHE A 36 -18.24 -11.20 -15.96
CA PHE A 36 -19.31 -11.21 -14.96
C PHE A 36 -20.66 -11.61 -15.56
N SER A 37 -20.69 -12.66 -16.37
CA SER A 37 -21.92 -13.20 -16.93
C SER A 37 -22.72 -14.00 -15.88
N ARG A 38 -24.01 -14.17 -16.14
CA ARG A 38 -24.88 -15.01 -15.31
C ARG A 38 -24.37 -16.44 -15.25
N ALA A 39 -23.95 -16.98 -16.39
CA ALA A 39 -23.44 -18.34 -16.48
C ALA A 39 -22.19 -18.55 -15.62
N TRP A 40 -21.27 -17.57 -15.63
CA TRP A 40 -20.09 -17.61 -14.78
C TRP A 40 -20.46 -17.54 -13.29
N LEU A 41 -21.39 -16.65 -12.89
CA LEU A 41 -21.87 -16.55 -11.51
C LEU A 41 -22.53 -17.86 -11.02
N ASP A 42 -23.33 -18.50 -11.86
CA ASP A 42 -23.96 -19.77 -11.51
C ASP A 42 -22.91 -20.88 -11.34
N THR A 43 -21.89 -20.90 -12.18
CA THR A 43 -20.71 -21.79 -12.03
C THR A 43 -19.97 -21.50 -10.73
N PHE A 44 -19.71 -20.23 -10.40
CA PHE A 44 -19.03 -19.83 -9.17
C PHE A 44 -19.82 -20.30 -7.93
N ARG A 45 -21.14 -20.09 -7.96
CA ARG A 45 -22.05 -20.57 -6.90
C ARG A 45 -21.97 -22.08 -6.71
N GLN A 46 -22.04 -22.85 -7.78
CA GLN A 46 -21.95 -24.31 -7.73
C GLN A 46 -20.61 -24.76 -7.15
N ARG A 47 -19.50 -24.15 -7.58
CA ARG A 47 -18.17 -24.45 -7.04
C ARG A 47 -18.07 -24.15 -5.55
N LYS A 48 -18.60 -23.01 -5.10
CA LYS A 48 -18.66 -22.64 -3.69
C LYS A 48 -19.47 -23.65 -2.87
N LEU A 49 -20.66 -24.05 -3.34
CA LEU A 49 -21.51 -25.04 -2.67
C LEU A 49 -20.85 -26.42 -2.62
N ALA A 50 -20.09 -26.80 -3.64
CA ALA A 50 -19.33 -28.03 -3.69
C ALA A 50 -18.03 -28.00 -2.82
N GLY A 51 -17.73 -26.86 -2.17
CA GLY A 51 -16.50 -26.70 -1.38
C GLY A 51 -15.21 -26.71 -2.22
N ASN A 52 -15.31 -26.38 -3.50
CA ASN A 52 -14.15 -26.34 -4.38
C ASN A 52 -13.29 -25.10 -4.06
N LYS A 53 -12.05 -25.35 -3.61
CA LYS A 53 -11.07 -24.31 -3.22
C LYS A 53 -10.16 -23.87 -4.36
N LEU A 54 -10.28 -24.45 -5.54
CA LEU A 54 -9.46 -24.07 -6.68
C LEU A 54 -9.93 -22.72 -7.24
N GLU A 55 -9.14 -21.69 -7.04
CA GLU A 55 -9.51 -20.31 -7.39
C GLU A 55 -9.32 -19.98 -8.87
N THR A 56 -8.58 -20.80 -9.60
CA THR A 56 -8.32 -20.59 -11.03
C THR A 56 -8.54 -21.88 -11.80
N THR A 57 -9.23 -21.79 -12.92
CA THR A 57 -9.35 -22.87 -13.91
C THR A 57 -8.79 -22.40 -15.23
N VAL A 58 -8.41 -23.37 -16.08
CA VAL A 58 -7.96 -23.11 -17.46
C VAL A 58 -9.03 -23.62 -18.40
N GLU A 59 -9.48 -22.77 -19.29
CA GLU A 59 -10.41 -23.17 -20.35
C GLU A 59 -9.68 -23.92 -21.49
N PRO A 60 -10.41 -24.63 -22.36
CA PRO A 60 -9.80 -25.34 -23.49
C PRO A 60 -8.98 -24.47 -24.45
N ASP A 61 -9.28 -23.17 -24.49
CA ASP A 61 -8.53 -22.18 -25.28
C ASP A 61 -7.29 -21.63 -24.57
N GLY A 62 -6.98 -22.13 -23.37
CA GLY A 62 -5.83 -21.74 -22.56
C GLY A 62 -6.04 -20.51 -21.68
N LYS A 63 -7.23 -19.92 -21.66
CA LYS A 63 -7.52 -18.77 -20.81
C LYS A 63 -7.75 -19.17 -19.36
N TYR A 64 -7.26 -18.34 -18.46
CA TYR A 64 -7.57 -18.45 -17.04
C TYR A 64 -8.95 -17.89 -16.74
N VAL A 65 -9.74 -18.64 -15.95
CA VAL A 65 -11.02 -18.19 -15.37
C VAL A 65 -10.91 -18.25 -13.86
N TYR A 66 -11.31 -17.18 -13.20
CA TYR A 66 -11.08 -16.97 -11.78
C TYR A 66 -12.35 -17.12 -10.96
N TYR A 67 -12.21 -17.73 -9.77
CA TYR A 67 -13.25 -17.97 -8.78
C TYR A 67 -12.65 -17.76 -7.37
N GLY A 68 -11.87 -16.68 -7.23
CA GLY A 68 -11.08 -16.40 -6.03
C GLY A 68 -11.88 -15.76 -4.89
N ASN A 69 -11.22 -15.67 -3.74
CA ASN A 69 -11.67 -14.92 -2.56
C ASN A 69 -10.47 -14.13 -2.03
N THR A 70 -10.03 -13.14 -2.78
CA THR A 70 -8.81 -12.37 -2.48
C THR A 70 -9.16 -11.11 -1.72
N ASP A 71 -8.66 -10.99 -0.50
CA ASP A 71 -8.60 -9.70 0.19
C ASP A 71 -7.36 -8.94 -0.29
N TYR A 72 -7.56 -8.00 -1.21
CA TYR A 72 -6.49 -7.16 -1.73
C TYR A 72 -5.96 -6.17 -0.70
N TYR A 73 -6.78 -5.79 0.30
CA TYR A 73 -6.34 -4.87 1.35
C TYR A 73 -5.42 -5.59 2.34
N ASP A 74 -5.80 -6.79 2.77
CA ASP A 74 -4.96 -7.63 3.63
C ASP A 74 -3.65 -8.02 2.93
N ALA A 75 -3.71 -8.38 1.66
CA ALA A 75 -2.52 -8.66 0.87
C ALA A 75 -1.59 -7.45 0.72
N LEU A 76 -2.16 -6.23 0.59
CA LEU A 76 -1.41 -5.01 0.35
C LEU A 76 -0.80 -4.42 1.61
N TYR A 77 -1.53 -4.43 2.71
CA TYR A 77 -1.14 -3.75 3.95
C TYR A 77 -0.60 -4.70 5.00
N LYS A 78 0.37 -4.24 5.75
CA LYS A 78 0.86 -4.93 6.94
C LYS A 78 -0.13 -4.78 8.09
N ASP A 79 -0.34 -5.84 8.86
CA ASP A 79 -1.15 -5.82 10.09
C ASP A 79 -0.54 -4.92 11.15
N THR A 80 0.79 -4.85 11.19
CA THR A 80 1.52 -4.07 12.20
C THR A 80 2.63 -3.27 11.55
N VAL A 81 2.66 -2.00 11.90
CA VAL A 81 3.69 -1.06 11.45
C VAL A 81 4.47 -0.56 12.65
N ILE A 82 5.81 -0.60 12.55
CA ILE A 82 6.70 -0.17 13.62
C ILE A 82 7.29 1.19 13.26
N ALA A 83 7.12 2.15 14.18
CA ALA A 83 7.84 3.40 14.18
C ALA A 83 8.71 3.49 15.44
N GLN A 84 9.95 3.92 15.31
CA GLN A 84 10.90 4.04 16.39
C GLN A 84 11.45 5.45 16.47
N THR A 85 11.62 5.95 17.69
CA THR A 85 12.28 7.23 17.94
C THR A 85 13.35 7.04 18.99
N HIS A 86 14.57 7.43 18.66
CA HIS A 86 15.71 7.45 19.57
C HIS A 86 16.17 8.90 19.76
N ASN A 87 16.29 9.33 21.01
CA ASN A 87 16.74 10.68 21.35
C ASN A 87 17.90 10.59 22.34
N ILE A 88 18.91 11.40 22.10
CA ILE A 88 20.02 11.60 23.04
C ILE A 88 20.27 13.09 23.18
N SER A 89 20.56 13.53 24.38
CA SER A 89 20.97 14.91 24.61
C SER A 89 21.97 15.03 25.74
N VAL A 90 22.87 15.98 25.57
CA VAL A 90 23.87 16.35 26.59
C VAL A 90 23.88 17.88 26.74
N SER A 91 23.88 18.34 27.97
CA SER A 91 23.97 19.75 28.27
C SER A 91 24.90 20.01 29.46
N GLY A 92 25.56 21.17 29.47
CA GLY A 92 26.39 21.57 30.57
C GLY A 92 26.68 23.07 30.55
N SER A 93 27.12 23.57 31.71
CA SER A 93 27.53 24.96 31.86
C SER A 93 28.61 25.09 32.97
N ASN A 94 29.57 25.97 32.76
CA ASN A 94 30.54 26.31 33.77
C ASN A 94 30.48 27.80 34.17
N GLY A 95 29.35 28.46 33.96
CA GLY A 95 29.13 29.88 34.23
C GLY A 95 29.64 30.84 33.13
N LYS A 96 30.61 30.43 32.31
CA LYS A 96 31.10 31.21 31.16
C LYS A 96 30.63 30.60 29.83
N ILE A 97 30.63 29.29 29.77
CA ILE A 97 30.25 28.55 28.55
C ILE A 97 29.06 27.65 28.91
N SER A 98 28.04 27.71 28.13
CA SER A 98 26.95 26.75 28.16
C SER A 98 26.85 26.04 26.82
N HIS A 99 26.55 24.74 26.86
CA HIS A 99 26.39 23.93 25.67
C HIS A 99 25.20 23.01 25.81
N TYR A 100 24.59 22.74 24.68
CA TYR A 100 23.51 21.73 24.52
C TYR A 100 23.75 21.05 23.18
N LEU A 101 23.83 19.72 23.22
CA LEU A 101 23.93 18.89 22.03
C LEU A 101 22.79 17.85 22.09
N SER A 102 22.05 17.67 21.00
CA SER A 102 21.05 16.62 20.91
C SER A 102 21.06 15.97 19.56
N GLY A 103 20.77 14.67 19.56
CA GLY A 103 20.51 13.85 18.37
C GLY A 103 19.16 13.17 18.47
N ARG A 104 18.45 13.13 17.37
CA ARG A 104 17.19 12.37 17.24
C ARG A 104 17.26 11.54 15.97
N LEU A 105 16.89 10.26 16.07
CA LEU A 105 16.65 9.38 14.95
C LEU A 105 15.18 8.96 15.02
N TYR A 106 14.45 9.16 13.94
CA TYR A 106 13.12 8.60 13.71
C TYR A 106 13.18 7.63 12.54
N ASP A 107 12.64 6.45 12.71
CA ASP A 107 12.60 5.39 11.69
C ASP A 107 11.19 4.81 11.62
N TYR A 108 10.63 4.80 10.42
CA TYR A 108 9.29 4.28 10.12
C TYR A 108 9.40 3.26 8.98
N ASN A 109 8.91 2.05 9.22
CA ASN A 109 9.09 0.90 8.34
C ASN A 109 8.00 0.72 7.28
N GLY A 110 7.12 1.69 7.14
CA GLY A 110 6.12 1.68 6.08
C GLY A 110 4.98 0.68 6.23
N LEU A 111 3.93 0.92 5.47
CA LEU A 111 2.63 0.25 5.58
C LEU A 111 2.47 -0.92 4.60
N PHE A 112 3.20 -0.94 3.49
CA PHE A 112 2.97 -1.89 2.40
C PHE A 112 3.78 -3.18 2.53
N ASN A 113 3.17 -4.32 2.11
CA ASN A 113 3.81 -5.63 2.12
C ASN A 113 4.82 -5.81 0.98
N PHE A 114 4.51 -5.31 -0.22
CA PHE A 114 5.28 -5.62 -1.43
C PHE A 114 6.43 -4.67 -1.72
N THR A 115 6.28 -3.40 -1.37
CA THR A 115 7.30 -2.38 -1.62
C THR A 115 7.50 -1.53 -0.38
N PRO A 116 8.74 -1.34 0.06
CA PRO A 116 8.99 -0.52 1.24
C PRO A 116 8.63 0.94 0.97
N ASP A 117 7.79 1.48 1.83
CA ASP A 117 7.48 2.89 2.00
C ASP A 117 8.08 3.31 3.33
N THR A 118 9.34 3.71 3.33
CA THR A 118 10.08 4.00 4.56
C THR A 118 10.32 5.48 4.71
N TYR A 119 10.31 5.95 5.95
CA TYR A 119 10.68 7.31 6.29
C TYR A 119 11.67 7.30 7.45
N ARG A 120 12.83 7.90 7.22
CA ARG A 120 13.87 8.07 8.23
C ARG A 120 14.26 9.52 8.32
N THR A 121 14.24 10.06 9.54
CA THR A 121 14.69 11.41 9.83
C THR A 121 15.80 11.37 10.86
N MET A 122 16.89 12.07 10.59
CA MET A 122 17.96 12.31 11.53
C MET A 122 18.08 13.81 11.80
N ASN A 123 18.02 14.19 13.07
CA ASN A 123 18.19 15.57 13.50
C ASN A 123 19.39 15.67 14.43
N LEU A 124 20.23 16.66 14.19
CA LEU A 124 21.31 17.05 15.08
C LEU A 124 21.15 18.53 15.44
N ARG A 125 21.23 18.82 16.72
CA ARG A 125 21.17 20.21 17.22
C ARG A 125 22.32 20.49 18.15
N SER A 126 22.99 21.58 17.92
CA SER A 126 24.03 22.10 18.80
C SER A 126 23.74 23.56 19.13
N LYS A 127 23.77 23.88 20.43
CA LYS A 127 23.66 25.24 20.91
C LYS A 127 24.84 25.47 21.86
N VAL A 128 25.64 26.49 21.54
CA VAL A 128 26.78 26.88 22.38
C VAL A 128 26.69 28.39 22.61
N SER A 129 26.85 28.80 23.84
CA SER A 129 27.02 30.21 24.16
C SER A 129 28.18 30.41 25.10
N SER A 130 28.93 31.49 24.87
CA SER A 130 30.10 31.84 25.66
C SER A 130 30.08 33.32 26.02
N GLN A 131 30.31 33.62 27.30
CA GLN A 131 30.56 34.96 27.79
C GLN A 131 32.07 35.23 27.63
N VAL A 132 32.48 35.78 26.46
CA VAL A 132 33.88 36.02 26.11
C VAL A 132 34.47 37.17 26.97
N PHE A 133 33.71 38.27 27.09
CA PHE A 133 34.01 39.42 27.93
C PHE A 133 32.79 39.83 28.71
N LYS A 134 32.92 40.66 29.75
CA LYS A 134 31.76 41.16 30.54
C LYS A 134 30.69 41.82 29.64
N TRP A 135 31.15 42.41 28.54
CA TRP A 135 30.28 43.12 27.58
C TRP A 135 29.97 42.31 26.32
N LEU A 136 30.57 41.10 26.11
CA LEU A 136 30.43 40.33 24.87
C LEU A 136 30.03 38.90 25.19
N LYS A 137 28.84 38.54 24.75
CA LYS A 137 28.33 37.15 24.71
C LYS A 137 28.22 36.72 23.25
N ILE A 138 28.78 35.56 22.91
CA ILE A 138 28.67 34.93 21.60
C ILE A 138 27.80 33.68 21.75
N SER A 139 26.83 33.51 20.84
CA SER A 139 25.99 32.31 20.79
C SER A 139 25.94 31.77 19.37
N ASN A 140 26.06 30.45 19.25
CA ASN A 140 25.90 29.72 18.02
C ASN A 140 24.81 28.67 18.20
N ASN A 141 23.86 28.60 17.24
CA ASN A 141 22.86 27.57 17.14
C ASN A 141 23.03 26.90 15.78
N PHE A 142 23.24 25.60 15.79
CA PHE A 142 23.33 24.77 14.60
C PHE A 142 22.27 23.71 14.66
N ASP A 143 21.47 23.62 13.62
CA ASP A 143 20.45 22.59 13.42
C ASP A 143 20.69 21.92 12.07
N TYR A 144 20.78 20.59 12.07
CA TYR A 144 20.90 19.78 10.87
C TYR A 144 19.77 18.74 10.85
N THR A 145 19.08 18.66 9.73
CA THR A 145 18.05 17.63 9.48
C THR A 145 18.36 16.93 8.17
N HIS A 146 18.34 15.62 8.23
CA HIS A 146 18.43 14.76 7.05
C HIS A 146 17.20 13.84 7.02
N ASP A 147 16.42 13.97 5.95
CA ASP A 147 15.25 13.15 5.68
C ASP A 147 15.55 12.20 4.52
N HIS A 148 15.22 10.93 4.74
CA HIS A 148 15.22 9.92 3.70
C HIS A 148 13.83 9.34 3.60
N TYR A 149 13.19 9.58 2.46
CA TYR A 149 11.85 9.07 2.17
C TYR A 149 11.88 8.15 0.96
N ARG A 150 11.29 6.98 1.11
CA ARG A 150 11.10 6.01 0.05
C ARG A 150 9.61 5.71 -0.05
N GLN A 151 9.05 5.83 -1.24
CA GLN A 151 7.65 5.56 -1.50
C GLN A 151 7.50 4.61 -2.68
N PRO A 152 6.42 3.81 -2.74
CA PRO A 152 6.13 2.97 -3.89
C PRO A 152 5.90 3.81 -5.15
N MET A 153 6.28 3.26 -6.30
CA MET A 153 5.89 3.83 -7.59
C MET A 153 4.36 3.77 -7.74
N GLY A 154 3.78 4.74 -8.43
CA GLY A 154 2.33 4.88 -8.54
C GLY A 154 1.69 5.71 -7.43
N TYR A 155 2.47 6.15 -6.43
CA TYR A 155 2.01 7.15 -5.47
C TYR A 155 2.19 8.55 -6.08
N SER A 156 1.14 9.10 -6.67
CA SER A 156 1.20 10.42 -7.30
C SER A 156 1.31 11.54 -6.26
N LYS A 157 2.15 12.55 -6.54
CA LYS A 157 2.21 13.78 -5.74
C LYS A 157 0.87 14.53 -5.69
N GLU A 158 -0.01 14.26 -6.62
CA GLU A 158 -1.32 14.90 -6.77
C GLU A 158 -2.43 14.22 -5.96
N GLY A 159 -2.11 13.59 -4.85
CA GLY A 159 -3.10 13.17 -3.86
C GLY A 159 -3.30 11.68 -3.67
N GLY A 160 -2.26 10.86 -3.77
CA GLY A 160 -2.35 9.43 -3.39
C GLY A 160 -3.32 8.60 -4.27
N GLY A 161 -3.83 9.21 -5.32
CA GLY A 161 -5.02 8.74 -6.03
C GLY A 161 -4.80 7.48 -6.86
N VAL A 162 -3.60 7.25 -7.40
CA VAL A 162 -3.43 6.16 -8.37
C VAL A 162 -3.51 4.79 -7.72
N LEU A 163 -2.81 4.57 -6.60
CA LEU A 163 -2.84 3.27 -5.91
C LEU A 163 -4.25 2.96 -5.35
N TRP A 164 -4.85 3.91 -4.65
CA TRP A 164 -6.20 3.75 -4.10
C TRP A 164 -7.25 3.55 -5.19
N ARG A 165 -7.16 4.33 -6.26
CA ARG A 165 -8.04 4.21 -7.41
C ARG A 165 -7.88 2.85 -8.08
N SER A 166 -6.66 2.42 -8.35
CA SER A 166 -6.39 1.12 -8.97
C SER A 166 -6.88 -0.03 -8.10
N LEU A 167 -6.69 0.06 -6.77
CA LEU A 167 -7.17 -0.94 -5.83
C LEU A 167 -8.71 -1.01 -5.83
N ASN A 168 -9.39 0.13 -5.77
CA ASN A 168 -10.84 0.21 -5.80
C ASN A 168 -11.45 -0.23 -7.13
N ASP A 169 -10.81 0.14 -8.24
CA ASP A 169 -11.35 -0.11 -9.58
C ASP A 169 -11.02 -1.51 -10.09
N GLN A 170 -9.94 -2.13 -9.62
CA GLN A 170 -9.39 -3.37 -10.19
C GLN A 170 -9.13 -4.49 -9.17
N GLY A 171 -9.13 -4.18 -7.88
CA GLY A 171 -8.94 -5.17 -6.80
C GLY A 171 -10.21 -6.01 -6.55
N HIS A 172 -10.65 -6.75 -7.57
CA HIS A 172 -11.84 -7.57 -7.47
C HIS A 172 -11.57 -8.86 -6.71
N PRO A 173 -12.27 -9.15 -5.60
CA PRO A 173 -12.02 -10.35 -4.79
C PRO A 173 -12.11 -11.67 -5.56
N SER A 174 -12.92 -11.72 -6.62
CA SER A 174 -13.05 -12.91 -7.48
C SER A 174 -11.80 -13.28 -8.27
N SER A 175 -10.82 -12.36 -8.38
CA SER A 175 -9.56 -12.60 -9.08
C SER A 175 -8.41 -12.74 -8.08
N PRO A 176 -7.63 -13.84 -8.11
CA PRO A 176 -6.40 -13.93 -7.31
C PRO A 176 -5.35 -12.93 -7.80
N ILE A 177 -4.35 -12.65 -6.96
CA ILE A 177 -3.25 -11.74 -7.32
C ILE A 177 -2.34 -12.38 -8.37
N PHE A 178 -2.06 -13.67 -8.21
CA PHE A 178 -1.17 -14.43 -9.08
C PHE A 178 -1.90 -15.56 -9.78
N ASN A 179 -1.51 -15.83 -11.01
CA ASN A 179 -1.86 -17.04 -11.74
C ASN A 179 -1.15 -18.27 -11.17
N PRO A 180 -1.62 -19.48 -11.44
CA PRO A 180 -0.93 -20.72 -11.00
C PRO A 180 0.50 -20.87 -11.48
N ASP A 181 0.89 -20.18 -12.55
CA ASP A 181 2.25 -20.15 -13.09
C ASP A 181 3.15 -19.09 -12.42
N GLY A 182 2.63 -18.33 -11.43
CA GLY A 182 3.34 -17.29 -10.71
C GLY A 182 3.34 -15.92 -11.40
N THR A 183 2.74 -15.78 -12.57
CA THR A 183 2.54 -14.47 -13.19
C THR A 183 1.42 -13.70 -12.52
N LEU A 184 1.44 -12.36 -12.60
CA LEU A 184 0.33 -11.55 -12.10
C LEU A 184 -0.93 -11.77 -12.95
N THR A 185 -2.07 -11.87 -12.28
CA THR A 185 -3.35 -11.73 -12.98
C THR A 185 -3.53 -10.30 -13.45
N LYS A 186 -4.46 -10.06 -14.37
CA LYS A 186 -4.73 -8.69 -14.81
C LYS A 186 -5.22 -7.81 -13.66
N SER A 187 -6.12 -8.29 -12.80
CA SER A 187 -6.54 -7.58 -11.59
C SER A 187 -5.36 -7.35 -10.64
N GLY A 188 -4.53 -8.35 -10.40
CA GLY A 188 -3.31 -8.22 -9.60
C GLY A 188 -2.34 -7.18 -10.16
N ALA A 189 -2.11 -7.21 -11.49
CA ALA A 189 -1.24 -6.24 -12.15
C ALA A 189 -1.76 -4.79 -12.00
N TYR A 190 -3.04 -4.57 -12.21
CA TYR A 190 -3.62 -3.23 -12.10
C TYR A 190 -3.77 -2.76 -10.65
N ALA A 191 -4.17 -3.64 -9.73
CA ALA A 191 -4.39 -3.27 -8.33
C ALA A 191 -3.08 -3.01 -7.58
N ILE A 192 -2.08 -3.88 -7.74
CA ILE A 192 -0.85 -3.85 -6.95
C ILE A 192 0.43 -4.03 -7.78
N GLY A 193 0.34 -4.17 -9.09
CA GLY A 193 1.49 -4.50 -9.95
C GLY A 193 2.65 -3.53 -9.82
N GLY A 194 2.38 -2.23 -9.75
CA GLY A 194 3.39 -1.21 -9.52
C GLY A 194 4.15 -1.36 -8.21
N LEU A 195 3.51 -1.93 -7.17
CA LEU A 195 4.15 -2.24 -5.89
C LEU A 195 5.00 -3.51 -5.96
N VAL A 196 4.56 -4.51 -6.70
CA VAL A 196 5.25 -5.81 -6.79
C VAL A 196 6.45 -5.73 -7.74
N THR A 197 6.30 -5.09 -8.88
CA THR A 197 7.32 -5.08 -9.93
C THR A 197 8.20 -3.83 -9.91
N GLY A 198 7.83 -2.80 -9.17
CA GLY A 198 8.49 -1.50 -9.21
C GLY A 198 8.27 -0.72 -10.49
N ASN A 199 7.46 -1.22 -11.40
CA ASN A 199 7.11 -0.58 -12.67
C ASN A 199 5.67 -0.06 -12.60
N ASN A 200 5.44 1.10 -13.18
CA ASN A 200 4.10 1.60 -13.40
C ASN A 200 3.55 0.98 -14.70
N TRP A 201 2.55 0.12 -14.60
CA TRP A 201 1.91 -0.53 -15.75
C TRP A 201 0.93 0.39 -16.51
N LEU A 202 0.84 1.64 -16.07
CA LEU A 202 -0.08 2.63 -16.65
C LEU A 202 0.62 3.61 -17.61
N ASP A 203 1.93 3.42 -17.88
CA ASP A 203 2.69 4.19 -18.86
C ASP A 203 2.69 3.50 -20.23
#